data_3972dec6e99e9e0be24ebcadf0e5c357
#
_entry.id   3972dec6e99e9e0be24ebcadf0e5c357
#
_cell.length_a   1.000
_cell.length_b   1.000
_cell.length_c   1.000
_cell.angle_alpha   90.00
_cell.angle_beta   90.00
_cell.angle_gamma   90.00
#
_symmetry.space_group_name_H-M   'P 1'
#
loop_
_entity.id
_entity.type
_entity.pdbx_description
1 polymer ?
#
loop_
_entity_poly.entity_id
_entity_poly.type
_entity_poly.pdbx_seq_one_letter_code
_entity_poly.pdbx_strand_id
1 'polypeptide(L)'
;DDPHTFAIGTELEVIVSGFPVSTYQGVLQLATVGLGYALPVGTGTVTPRVTTVADMITNYNAWEGQVVRVPAGTITGSGTTYGFSTNFIDDGTGTIQLYTSNFASFSNDTYPTDTVMITGILTQFNGTKEIIMRNLLDVQ
;
A
#
# COMPACT_ATOMS: atom_id res chain seq x y z
N ASP A 1 -13.31 9.29 -10.17
CA ASP A 1 -12.77 9.37 -8.81
C ASP A 1 -12.92 10.81 -8.33
N ASP A 2 -13.58 10.99 -7.22
CA ASP A 2 -13.78 12.29 -6.63
C ASP A 2 -12.48 12.72 -5.93
N PRO A 3 -11.81 13.82 -6.35
CA PRO A 3 -10.54 14.20 -5.74
C PRO A 3 -10.80 14.64 -4.29
N HIS A 4 -10.26 13.90 -3.33
CA HIS A 4 -10.30 14.33 -1.94
C HIS A 4 -9.32 15.49 -1.70
N THR A 5 -9.71 16.41 -0.84
CA THR A 5 -8.91 17.60 -0.47
C THR A 5 -8.29 17.48 0.94
N PHE A 6 -8.33 16.28 1.55
CA PHE A 6 -7.76 16.07 2.88
C PHE A 6 -6.24 16.06 2.82
N ALA A 7 -5.60 16.83 3.69
CA ALA A 7 -4.16 16.81 3.83
C ALA A 7 -3.68 15.48 4.44
N ILE A 8 -2.46 15.06 4.12
CA ILE A 8 -1.83 13.90 4.77
C ILE A 8 -1.73 14.16 6.27
N GLY A 9 -2.17 13.19 7.08
CA GLY A 9 -2.24 13.31 8.53
C GLY A 9 -3.59 13.81 9.05
N THR A 10 -4.55 14.11 8.19
CA THR A 10 -5.92 14.37 8.63
C THR A 10 -6.54 13.08 9.17
N GLU A 11 -7.02 13.12 10.40
CA GLU A 11 -7.83 12.03 10.98
C GLU A 11 -9.27 12.19 10.53
N LEU A 12 -9.84 11.11 10.00
CA LEU A 12 -11.18 11.09 9.44
C LEU A 12 -12.07 10.11 10.21
N GLU A 13 -13.26 10.56 10.56
CA GLU A 13 -14.38 9.69 10.91
C GLU A 13 -15.18 9.41 9.64
N VAL A 14 -15.34 8.13 9.28
CA VAL A 14 -16.07 7.73 8.09
C VAL A 14 -17.35 7.02 8.49
N ILE A 15 -18.51 7.59 8.09
CA ILE A 15 -19.82 6.99 8.34
C ILE A 15 -20.05 5.90 7.32
N VAL A 16 -19.99 4.65 7.78
CA VAL A 16 -20.09 3.44 6.91
C VAL A 16 -21.42 2.70 7.06
N SER A 17 -22.27 3.11 8.01
CA SER A 17 -23.56 2.46 8.25
C SER A 17 -24.48 2.58 7.04
N GLY A 18 -25.02 1.45 6.60
CA GLY A 18 -25.93 1.38 5.45
C GLY A 18 -25.23 1.25 4.08
N PHE A 19 -23.90 1.33 4.02
CA PHE A 19 -23.17 1.08 2.78
C PHE A 19 -22.92 -0.40 2.55
N PRO A 20 -23.05 -0.89 1.30
CA PRO A 20 -22.82 -2.28 1.01
C PRO A 20 -21.34 -2.62 1.10
N VAL A 21 -21.05 -3.78 1.68
CA VAL A 21 -19.73 -4.39 1.66
C VAL A 21 -19.64 -5.30 0.43
N SER A 22 -18.58 -5.17 -0.34
CA SER A 22 -18.31 -5.99 -1.52
C SER A 22 -16.85 -6.50 -1.50
N THR A 23 -16.58 -7.47 -2.34
CA THR A 23 -15.20 -7.95 -2.54
C THR A 23 -14.79 -7.65 -3.98
N TYR A 24 -13.66 -6.99 -4.15
CA TYR A 24 -13.04 -6.78 -5.45
C TYR A 24 -11.64 -7.37 -5.46
N GLN A 25 -11.41 -8.34 -6.34
CA GLN A 25 -10.11 -9.03 -6.49
C GLN A 25 -9.54 -9.57 -5.16
N GLY A 26 -10.43 -10.03 -4.27
CA GLY A 26 -10.06 -10.57 -2.97
C GLY A 26 -10.02 -9.53 -1.83
N VAL A 27 -10.00 -8.24 -2.14
CA VAL A 27 -10.01 -7.16 -1.14
C VAL A 27 -11.43 -6.81 -0.72
N LEU A 28 -11.69 -6.77 0.58
CA LEU A 28 -12.96 -6.32 1.13
C LEU A 28 -13.07 -4.80 1.01
N GLN A 29 -14.14 -4.32 0.40
CA GLN A 29 -14.34 -2.91 0.12
C GLN A 29 -15.72 -2.44 0.58
N LEU A 30 -15.79 -1.19 1.05
CA LEU A 30 -17.02 -0.44 1.17
C LEU A 30 -17.28 0.26 -0.16
N ALA A 31 -18.33 -0.16 -0.86
CA ALA A 31 -18.69 0.42 -2.15
C ALA A 31 -19.42 1.75 -1.96
N THR A 32 -19.11 2.71 -2.82
CA THR A 32 -19.87 3.97 -2.99
C THR A 32 -19.95 4.92 -1.78
N VAL A 33 -19.02 4.83 -0.84
CA VAL A 33 -18.93 5.82 0.25
C VAL A 33 -18.41 7.14 -0.34
N GLY A 34 -19.30 8.12 -0.48
CA GLY A 34 -18.94 9.45 -0.99
C GLY A 34 -18.16 10.28 0.04
N LEU A 35 -17.38 11.26 -0.41
CA LEU A 35 -16.56 12.13 0.45
C LEU A 35 -17.35 12.88 1.53
N GLY A 36 -18.65 13.16 1.30
CA GLY A 36 -19.52 13.78 2.29
C GLY A 36 -19.75 12.96 3.57
N TYR A 37 -19.36 11.67 3.56
CA TYR A 37 -19.41 10.78 4.71
C TYR A 37 -18.07 10.67 5.45
N ALA A 38 -17.03 11.35 4.99
CA ALA A 38 -15.72 11.43 5.62
C ALA A 38 -15.56 12.79 6.30
N LEU A 39 -15.55 12.81 7.63
CA LEU A 39 -15.52 14.03 8.45
C LEU A 39 -14.14 14.20 9.07
N PRO A 40 -13.45 15.33 8.85
CA PRO A 40 -12.21 15.62 9.56
C PRO A 40 -12.51 15.80 11.06
N VAL A 41 -11.84 15.01 11.90
CA VAL A 41 -12.02 15.05 13.37
C VAL A 41 -10.73 15.39 14.12
N GLY A 42 -9.59 15.40 13.42
CA GLY A 42 -8.31 15.72 14.04
C GLY A 42 -7.14 15.62 13.07
N THR A 43 -5.96 15.54 13.66
CA THR A 43 -4.71 15.26 12.95
C THR A 43 -3.95 14.15 13.67
N GLY A 44 -3.33 13.27 12.90
CA GLY A 44 -2.59 12.14 13.44
C GLY A 44 -1.39 11.77 12.57
N THR A 45 -0.55 10.89 13.10
CA THR A 45 0.59 10.32 12.39
C THR A 45 0.40 8.81 12.28
N VAL A 46 0.51 8.27 11.08
CA VAL A 46 0.51 6.83 10.88
C VAL A 46 1.93 6.31 11.08
N THR A 47 2.12 5.51 12.13
CA THR A 47 3.38 4.80 12.36
C THR A 47 3.34 3.48 11.61
N PRO A 48 4.22 3.26 10.63
CA PRO A 48 4.28 1.99 9.92
C PRO A 48 4.60 0.83 10.86
N ARG A 49 3.97 -0.32 10.64
CA ARG A 49 4.35 -1.57 11.30
C ARG A 49 5.68 -2.06 10.70
N VAL A 50 6.75 -2.01 11.49
CA VAL A 50 8.06 -2.55 11.09
C VAL A 50 7.99 -4.08 11.18
N THR A 51 8.31 -4.78 10.07
CA THR A 51 8.11 -6.23 9.96
C THR A 51 8.95 -6.84 8.84
N THR A 52 8.96 -8.15 8.74
CA THR A 52 9.57 -8.92 7.64
C THR A 52 8.53 -9.31 6.60
N VAL A 53 8.99 -9.68 5.40
CA VAL A 53 8.11 -10.20 4.35
C VAL A 53 7.42 -11.50 4.79
N ALA A 54 8.15 -12.41 5.46
CA ALA A 54 7.56 -13.65 5.97
C ALA A 54 6.43 -13.41 6.97
N ASP A 55 6.60 -12.45 7.88
CA ASP A 55 5.59 -12.09 8.86
C ASP A 55 4.36 -11.44 8.20
N MET A 56 4.54 -10.59 7.19
CA MET A 56 3.44 -10.01 6.42
C MET A 56 2.60 -11.08 5.74
N ILE A 57 3.25 -12.08 5.13
CA ILE A 57 2.58 -13.18 4.46
C ILE A 57 1.80 -14.04 5.47
N THR A 58 2.40 -14.32 6.61
CA THR A 58 1.81 -15.16 7.67
C THR A 58 0.62 -14.48 8.34
N ASN A 59 0.75 -13.19 8.63
CA ASN A 59 -0.26 -12.42 9.37
C ASN A 59 -1.16 -11.57 8.46
N TYR A 60 -1.17 -11.84 7.17
CA TYR A 60 -1.84 -11.02 6.15
C TYR A 60 -3.27 -10.62 6.55
N ASN A 61 -4.11 -11.59 6.94
CA ASN A 61 -5.52 -11.35 7.28
C ASN A 61 -5.73 -10.37 8.45
N ALA A 62 -4.74 -10.26 9.34
CA ALA A 62 -4.79 -9.34 10.47
C ALA A 62 -4.21 -7.95 10.14
N TRP A 63 -3.40 -7.86 9.08
CA TRP A 63 -2.64 -6.66 8.75
C TRP A 63 -3.01 -6.04 7.40
N GLU A 64 -3.92 -6.65 6.65
CA GLU A 64 -4.44 -6.08 5.40
C GLU A 64 -4.93 -4.64 5.62
N GLY A 65 -4.57 -3.73 4.71
CA GLY A 65 -4.89 -2.31 4.78
C GLY A 65 -3.99 -1.48 5.69
N GLN A 66 -3.06 -2.11 6.44
CA GLN A 66 -2.12 -1.38 7.30
C GLN A 66 -0.91 -0.87 6.51
N VAL A 67 -0.34 0.24 7.00
CA VAL A 67 0.97 0.71 6.53
C VAL A 67 2.05 -0.15 7.18
N VAL A 68 2.83 -0.83 6.35
CA VAL A 68 3.93 -1.72 6.76
C VAL A 68 5.27 -1.15 6.31
N ARG A 69 6.36 -1.59 6.96
CA ARG A 69 7.74 -1.20 6.62
C ARG A 69 8.67 -2.38 6.68
N VAL A 70 9.36 -2.64 5.58
CA VAL A 70 10.51 -3.55 5.50
C VAL A 70 11.76 -2.71 5.72
N PRO A 71 12.54 -2.92 6.80
CA PRO A 71 13.68 -2.07 7.13
C PRO A 71 14.85 -2.15 6.14
N ALA A 72 15.02 -3.32 5.52
CA ALA A 72 16.08 -3.59 4.55
C ALA A 72 15.58 -4.65 3.56
N GLY A 73 15.35 -4.26 2.33
CA GLY A 73 14.92 -5.15 1.25
C GLY A 73 15.52 -4.71 -0.08
N THR A 74 15.65 -5.64 -1.01
CA THR A 74 16.02 -5.33 -2.40
C THR A 74 14.80 -5.36 -3.28
N ILE A 75 14.76 -4.45 -4.26
CA ILE A 75 13.70 -4.44 -5.27
C ILE A 75 14.23 -5.15 -6.51
N THR A 76 13.49 -6.13 -7.00
CA THR A 76 13.77 -6.86 -8.23
C THR A 76 12.54 -6.87 -9.12
N GLY A 77 12.71 -7.03 -10.43
CA GLY A 77 11.55 -7.05 -11.32
C GLY A 77 11.88 -7.41 -12.75
N SER A 78 10.85 -7.44 -13.60
CA SER A 78 10.98 -7.68 -15.04
C SER A 78 11.49 -6.46 -15.83
N GLY A 79 11.56 -5.29 -15.20
CA GLY A 79 12.06 -4.04 -15.74
C GLY A 79 12.95 -3.31 -14.74
N THR A 80 13.09 -2.00 -14.90
CA THR A 80 13.90 -1.13 -14.03
C THR A 80 13.09 0.01 -13.40
N THR A 81 11.81 0.14 -13.75
CA THR A 81 10.92 1.20 -13.28
C THR A 81 9.88 0.68 -12.30
N TYR A 82 9.35 1.58 -11.48
CA TYR A 82 8.31 1.21 -10.50
C TYR A 82 7.01 0.74 -11.17
N GLY A 83 6.57 1.40 -12.25
CA GLY A 83 5.43 0.98 -13.05
C GLY A 83 5.83 0.20 -14.30
N PHE A 84 4.85 -0.30 -15.04
CA PHE A 84 5.01 -1.04 -16.31
C PHE A 84 5.84 -2.33 -16.20
N SER A 85 6.12 -2.79 -14.98
CA SER A 85 6.84 -4.02 -14.70
C SER A 85 6.23 -4.73 -13.49
N THR A 86 6.50 -6.03 -13.37
CA THR A 86 6.17 -6.77 -12.15
C THR A 86 7.38 -6.73 -11.23
N ASN A 87 7.24 -6.04 -10.12
CA ASN A 87 8.32 -5.83 -9.16
C ASN A 87 8.04 -6.61 -7.87
N PHE A 88 9.12 -6.97 -7.18
CA PHE A 88 9.10 -7.71 -5.92
C PHE A 88 10.06 -7.09 -4.92
N ILE A 89 9.75 -7.26 -3.64
CA ILE A 89 10.62 -6.97 -2.50
C ILE A 89 11.10 -8.31 -1.95
N ASP A 90 12.40 -8.43 -1.75
CA ASP A 90 13.04 -9.55 -1.05
C ASP A 90 13.88 -9.01 0.11
N ASP A 91 13.57 -9.44 1.34
CA ASP A 91 14.30 -9.08 2.55
C ASP A 91 15.11 -10.24 3.15
N GLY A 92 15.26 -11.32 2.39
CA GLY A 92 15.94 -12.55 2.81
C GLY A 92 15.03 -13.50 3.63
N THR A 93 13.86 -13.06 4.07
CA THR A 93 12.87 -13.91 4.76
C THR A 93 11.78 -14.41 3.82
N GLY A 94 11.60 -13.73 2.69
CA GLY A 94 10.62 -14.06 1.67
C GLY A 94 10.53 -12.98 0.61
N THR A 95 9.61 -13.19 -0.34
CA THR A 95 9.39 -12.29 -1.45
C THR A 95 7.91 -11.90 -1.50
N ILE A 96 7.63 -10.62 -1.68
CA ILE A 96 6.27 -10.07 -1.84
C ILE A 96 6.23 -9.12 -3.04
N GLN A 97 5.10 -9.06 -3.75
CA GLN A 97 4.97 -8.14 -4.89
C GLN A 97 5.00 -6.69 -4.40
N LEU A 98 5.73 -5.83 -5.12
CA LEU A 98 5.66 -4.38 -5.00
C LEU A 98 4.83 -3.85 -6.16
N TYR A 99 3.63 -3.37 -5.86
CA TYR A 99 2.74 -2.84 -6.88
C TYR A 99 2.81 -1.33 -6.96
N THR A 100 2.95 -0.82 -8.19
CA THR A 100 2.80 0.60 -8.51
C THR A 100 1.89 0.73 -9.73
N SER A 101 0.85 1.54 -9.61
CA SER A 101 -0.04 1.84 -10.73
C SER A 101 0.73 2.52 -11.87
N ASN A 102 0.48 2.12 -13.10
CA ASN A 102 1.05 2.77 -14.28
C ASN A 102 0.61 4.25 -14.43
N PHE A 103 -0.43 4.66 -13.70
CA PHE A 103 -0.91 6.05 -13.63
C PHE A 103 -0.28 6.84 -12.49
N ALA A 104 0.55 6.23 -11.65
CA ALA A 104 1.27 6.96 -10.61
C ALA A 104 2.26 7.94 -11.24
N SER A 105 2.40 9.13 -10.66
CA SER A 105 3.31 10.17 -11.17
C SER A 105 4.77 9.73 -11.23
N PHE A 106 5.14 8.72 -10.43
CA PHE A 106 6.49 8.13 -10.35
C PHE A 106 6.61 6.76 -11.04
N SER A 107 5.61 6.35 -11.82
CA SER A 107 5.61 5.03 -12.48
C SER A 107 6.79 4.80 -13.41
N ASN A 108 7.31 5.86 -14.04
CA ASN A 108 8.45 5.82 -14.93
C ASN A 108 9.81 6.00 -14.22
N ASP A 109 9.81 6.27 -12.92
CA ASP A 109 11.05 6.42 -12.17
C ASP A 109 11.70 5.06 -11.93
N THR A 110 13.04 5.05 -11.98
CA THR A 110 13.84 3.84 -11.78
C THR A 110 13.92 3.53 -10.29
N TYR A 111 13.68 2.29 -9.91
CA TYR A 111 13.91 1.85 -8.53
C TYR A 111 15.40 1.58 -8.25
N PRO A 112 15.86 1.76 -6.98
CA PRO A 112 17.23 1.48 -6.60
C PRO A 112 17.53 -0.03 -6.65
N THR A 113 18.78 -0.37 -6.97
CA THR A 113 19.28 -1.75 -6.96
C THR A 113 19.93 -2.15 -5.64
N ASP A 114 20.20 -1.17 -4.78
CA ASP A 114 20.76 -1.39 -3.45
C ASP A 114 19.67 -1.83 -2.47
N THR A 115 20.10 -2.29 -1.30
CA THR A 115 19.20 -2.57 -0.17
C THR A 115 18.65 -1.25 0.36
N VAL A 116 17.33 -1.16 0.46
CA VAL A 116 16.60 0.03 0.88
C VAL A 116 15.54 -0.30 1.91
N MET A 117 15.12 0.73 2.66
CA MET A 117 13.92 0.65 3.48
C MET A 117 12.68 0.89 2.59
N ILE A 118 11.68 0.01 2.70
CA ILE A 118 10.49 0.08 1.88
C ILE A 118 9.26 0.18 2.77
N THR A 119 8.43 1.18 2.52
CA THR A 119 7.16 1.41 3.22
C THR A 119 6.02 1.33 2.21
N GLY A 120 4.83 0.93 2.64
CA GLY A 120 3.65 0.93 1.77
C GLY A 120 2.44 0.32 2.46
N ILE A 121 1.35 0.16 1.72
CA ILE A 121 0.11 -0.43 2.23
C ILE A 121 0.09 -1.90 1.85
N LEU A 122 -0.07 -2.78 2.85
CA LEU A 122 -0.22 -4.22 2.63
C LEU A 122 -1.62 -4.52 2.11
N THR A 123 -1.70 -5.18 0.97
CA THR A 123 -2.97 -5.56 0.33
C THR A 123 -2.79 -6.83 -0.52
N GLN A 124 -3.80 -7.14 -1.31
CA GLN A 124 -3.74 -8.21 -2.31
C GLN A 124 -4.44 -7.78 -3.59
N PHE A 125 -4.12 -8.45 -4.67
CA PHE A 125 -4.87 -8.43 -5.90
C PHE A 125 -5.04 -9.86 -6.42
N ASN A 126 -6.29 -10.32 -6.48
CA ASN A 126 -6.65 -11.66 -6.94
C ASN A 126 -5.85 -12.80 -6.26
N GLY A 127 -5.67 -12.68 -4.94
CA GLY A 127 -4.95 -13.64 -4.11
C GLY A 127 -3.43 -13.45 -4.04
N THR A 128 -2.85 -12.61 -4.90
CA THR A 128 -1.44 -12.22 -4.81
C THR A 128 -1.26 -11.13 -3.77
N LYS A 129 -0.51 -11.41 -2.70
CA LYS A 129 -0.21 -10.40 -1.68
C LYS A 129 0.80 -9.40 -2.20
N GLU A 130 0.56 -8.12 -1.93
CA GLU A 130 1.39 -7.05 -2.45
C GLU A 130 1.50 -5.88 -1.47
N ILE A 131 2.54 -5.07 -1.65
CA ILE A 131 2.70 -3.77 -1.01
C ILE A 131 2.46 -2.71 -2.09
N ILE A 132 1.56 -1.75 -1.81
CA ILE A 132 1.33 -0.60 -2.69
C ILE A 132 2.13 0.59 -2.16
N MET A 133 2.97 1.17 -3.03
CA MET A 133 3.65 2.45 -2.76
C MET A 133 2.67 3.62 -2.89
N ARG A 134 2.81 4.59 -1.99
CA ARG A 134 2.02 5.84 -2.01
C ARG A 134 2.75 6.95 -2.76
N ASN A 135 4.07 6.99 -2.65
CA ASN A 135 4.97 7.95 -3.31
C ASN A 135 6.43 7.48 -3.19
N LEU A 136 7.38 8.24 -3.77
CA LEU A 136 8.81 7.89 -3.74
C LEU A 136 9.46 7.95 -2.35
N LEU A 137 8.88 8.66 -1.39
CA LEU A 137 9.39 8.67 -0.02
C LEU A 137 9.17 7.33 0.72
N ASP A 138 8.41 6.45 0.14
CA ASP A 138 8.20 5.09 0.65
C ASP A 138 9.43 4.18 0.43
N VAL A 139 10.41 4.61 -0.39
CA VAL A 139 11.68 3.91 -0.65
C VAL A 139 12.83 4.83 -0.26
N GLN A 140 13.67 4.41 0.71
CA GLN A 140 14.77 5.20 1.29
C GLN A 140 16.02 4.35 1.55
#